data_ecc9302e96ad4a1166ee1b802c2ad929
#
_entry.id   ecc9302e96ad4a1166ee1b802c2ad929
#
_cell.length_a   1.000
_cell.length_b   1.000
_cell.length_c   1.000
_cell.angle_alpha   90.00
_cell.angle_beta   90.00
_cell.angle_gamma   90.00
#
_symmetry.space_group_name_H-M   'P 1'
#
loop_
_entity.id
_entity.type
_entity.pdbx_description
1 polymer ?
#
loop_
_entity_poly.entity_id
_entity_poly.type
_entity_poly.pdbx_seq_one_letter_code
_entity_poly.pdbx_strand_id
1 'polypeptide(L)'
;MSTKVFVDGQEGTTGLKIFEYLSQRADVEILRIEEAKRKDLDERRRLINASDVTFLCLPDVASRESASLVENDRTVLIDASTAFRTSADWAYGLPELARSQRERLRTAKRIAVPGCHASAFVLAMRPLVEAGVVAPEFAAHAYSITGYSGGGKKMIADYEAGGNDKLKSPRPYALGLTHKHLPEMAAHTGLKSAPVFTPIVGDFYKGLAVTTFFSPNQLAKKATPQDVQALFAEYYAGEAFVHVAPFDAEANLDSGFFDVQANNDTNRVDLFVFGNEERFVTVARLDNLGKGASGAAIQCMNLAIGASEDSGLKR
;
A
#
# COMPACT_ATOMS: atom_id res chain seq x y z
N MET A 1 -2.67 -29.71 4.33
CA MET A 1 -1.56 -29.63 3.35
C MET A 1 -1.01 -28.23 3.44
N SER A 2 0.31 -28.04 3.35
CA SER A 2 0.94 -26.71 3.31
C SER A 2 0.64 -26.02 1.99
N THR A 3 0.41 -24.69 2.02
CA THR A 3 0.25 -23.89 0.81
C THR A 3 1.60 -23.68 0.13
N LYS A 4 1.74 -24.04 -1.13
CA LYS A 4 2.97 -23.84 -1.90
C LYS A 4 3.05 -22.40 -2.43
N VAL A 5 4.09 -21.68 -2.05
CA VAL A 5 4.28 -20.29 -2.41
C VAL A 5 5.58 -20.10 -3.16
N PHE A 6 5.55 -19.39 -4.28
CA PHE A 6 6.72 -18.96 -5.02
C PHE A 6 6.84 -17.43 -4.99
N VAL A 7 8.06 -16.91 -4.85
CA VAL A 7 8.35 -15.47 -4.93
C VAL A 7 9.26 -15.22 -6.13
N ASP A 8 8.68 -14.72 -7.20
CA ASP A 8 9.42 -14.29 -8.39
C ASP A 8 9.96 -12.86 -8.17
N GLY A 9 11.29 -12.72 -8.18
CA GLY A 9 11.95 -11.47 -7.80
C GLY A 9 12.31 -11.38 -6.31
N GLN A 10 12.68 -12.51 -5.71
CA GLN A 10 13.05 -12.66 -4.30
C GLN A 10 14.15 -11.70 -3.81
N GLU A 11 15.00 -11.19 -4.72
CA GLU A 11 16.12 -10.28 -4.42
C GLU A 11 15.69 -8.82 -4.19
N GLY A 12 14.49 -8.42 -4.60
CA GLY A 12 13.97 -7.06 -4.41
C GLY A 12 13.64 -6.75 -2.94
N THR A 13 13.56 -5.46 -2.55
CA THR A 13 13.20 -5.06 -1.19
C THR A 13 11.87 -5.67 -0.75
N THR A 14 10.86 -5.63 -1.61
CA THR A 14 9.54 -6.24 -1.36
C THR A 14 9.63 -7.77 -1.29
N GLY A 15 10.37 -8.40 -2.21
CA GLY A 15 10.56 -9.85 -2.24
C GLY A 15 11.25 -10.38 -0.98
N LEU A 16 12.33 -9.74 -0.54
CA LEU A 16 13.02 -10.07 0.70
C LEU A 16 12.10 -9.98 1.93
N LYS A 17 11.28 -8.92 2.01
CA LYS A 17 10.36 -8.75 3.13
C LYS A 17 9.21 -9.77 3.10
N ILE A 18 8.69 -10.13 1.93
CA ILE A 18 7.73 -11.22 1.77
C ILE A 18 8.34 -12.54 2.24
N PHE A 19 9.58 -12.83 1.86
CA PHE A 19 10.30 -14.02 2.33
C PHE A 19 10.42 -14.07 3.85
N GLU A 20 10.71 -12.94 4.49
CA GLU A 20 10.77 -12.83 5.95
C GLU A 20 9.43 -13.22 6.60
N TYR A 21 8.31 -12.69 6.10
CA TYR A 21 6.97 -13.07 6.56
C TYR A 21 6.67 -14.56 6.37
N LEU A 22 6.95 -15.09 5.17
CA LEU A 22 6.65 -16.49 4.82
C LEU A 22 7.51 -17.47 5.62
N SER A 23 8.78 -17.14 5.92
CA SER A 23 9.70 -18.00 6.67
C SER A 23 9.26 -18.30 8.11
N GLN A 24 8.37 -17.46 8.65
CA GLN A 24 7.78 -17.61 9.99
C GLN A 24 6.48 -18.44 10.00
N ARG A 25 6.03 -18.91 8.82
CA ARG A 25 4.74 -19.59 8.61
C ARG A 25 4.92 -21.09 8.48
N ALA A 26 4.38 -21.87 9.42
CA ALA A 26 4.41 -23.33 9.40
C ALA A 26 3.43 -23.96 8.38
N ASP A 27 2.41 -23.19 7.95
CA ASP A 27 1.39 -23.59 7.00
C ASP A 27 1.77 -23.33 5.54
N VAL A 28 2.98 -22.80 5.29
CA VAL A 28 3.49 -22.42 3.96
C VAL A 28 4.74 -23.22 3.61
N GLU A 29 4.80 -23.73 2.39
CA GLU A 29 5.98 -24.31 1.75
C GLU A 29 6.53 -23.35 0.69
N ILE A 30 7.73 -22.81 0.90
CA ILE A 30 8.34 -21.87 -0.04
C ILE A 30 9.08 -22.63 -1.14
N LEU A 31 8.60 -22.51 -2.38
CA LEU A 31 9.33 -23.00 -3.56
C LEU A 31 10.46 -22.04 -3.88
N ARG A 32 11.69 -22.55 -3.96
CA ARG A 32 12.88 -21.74 -4.19
C ARG A 32 13.41 -21.92 -5.62
N ILE A 33 13.82 -20.82 -6.24
CA ILE A 33 14.55 -20.82 -7.49
C ILE A 33 16.05 -20.71 -7.20
N GLU A 34 16.84 -21.51 -7.89
CA GLU A 34 18.30 -21.38 -7.84
C GLU A 34 18.74 -20.05 -8.44
N GLU A 35 19.70 -19.38 -7.82
CA GLU A 35 20.15 -18.05 -8.28
C GLU A 35 20.57 -18.03 -9.76
N ALA A 36 21.28 -19.07 -10.20
CA ALA A 36 21.70 -19.21 -11.60
C ALA A 36 20.53 -19.30 -12.60
N LYS A 37 19.35 -19.77 -12.13
CA LYS A 37 18.15 -19.98 -12.96
C LYS A 37 17.10 -18.90 -12.81
N ARG A 38 17.31 -17.88 -11.97
CA ARG A 38 16.31 -16.84 -11.69
C ARG A 38 15.78 -16.06 -12.90
N LYS A 39 16.52 -16.07 -14.02
CA LYS A 39 16.13 -15.47 -15.31
C LYS A 39 15.70 -16.51 -16.34
N ASP A 40 15.76 -17.79 -16.00
CA ASP A 40 15.35 -18.89 -16.88
C ASP A 40 13.81 -18.94 -16.90
N LEU A 41 13.24 -18.73 -18.08
CA LEU A 41 11.78 -18.66 -18.26
C LEU A 41 11.11 -20.02 -18.01
N ASP A 42 11.75 -21.13 -18.36
CA ASP A 42 11.19 -22.46 -18.19
C ASP A 42 11.18 -22.85 -16.71
N GLU A 43 12.22 -22.52 -15.97
CA GLU A 43 12.25 -22.76 -14.53
C GLU A 43 11.26 -21.86 -13.78
N ARG A 44 11.12 -20.58 -14.15
CA ARG A 44 10.10 -19.68 -13.61
C ARG A 44 8.69 -20.22 -13.91
N ARG A 45 8.41 -20.61 -15.16
CA ARG A 45 7.14 -21.23 -15.56
C ARG A 45 6.85 -22.47 -14.71
N ARG A 46 7.81 -23.36 -14.55
CA ARG A 46 7.68 -24.57 -13.75
C ARG A 46 7.29 -24.26 -12.30
N LEU A 47 7.97 -23.30 -11.65
CA LEU A 47 7.71 -22.94 -10.26
C LEU A 47 6.37 -22.20 -10.09
N ILE A 48 6.05 -21.27 -10.99
CA ILE A 48 4.75 -20.58 -11.01
C ILE A 48 3.61 -21.60 -11.08
N ASN A 49 3.68 -22.55 -12.01
CA ASN A 49 2.62 -23.55 -12.20
C ASN A 49 2.62 -24.67 -11.14
N ALA A 50 3.70 -24.82 -10.38
CA ALA A 50 3.78 -25.73 -9.23
C ALA A 50 3.25 -25.12 -7.94
N SER A 51 3.13 -23.78 -7.86
CA SER A 51 2.69 -23.06 -6.68
C SER A 51 1.16 -22.92 -6.61
N ASP A 52 0.64 -22.73 -5.39
CA ASP A 52 -0.74 -22.30 -5.13
C ASP A 52 -0.84 -20.77 -5.19
N VAL A 53 0.21 -20.08 -4.72
CA VAL A 53 0.34 -18.63 -4.76
C VAL A 53 1.71 -18.25 -5.30
N THR A 54 1.76 -17.33 -6.26
CA THR A 54 3.01 -16.71 -6.72
C THR A 54 2.96 -15.20 -6.47
N PHE A 55 3.95 -14.68 -5.76
CA PHE A 55 4.21 -13.24 -5.66
C PHE A 55 5.11 -12.79 -6.81
N LEU A 56 4.70 -11.71 -7.50
CA LEU A 56 5.48 -11.05 -8.53
C LEU A 56 6.10 -9.78 -7.93
N CYS A 57 7.41 -9.84 -7.61
CA CYS A 57 8.19 -8.74 -7.01
C CYS A 57 9.19 -8.17 -8.02
N LEU A 58 8.72 -7.89 -9.21
CA LEU A 58 9.50 -7.57 -10.40
C LEU A 58 9.17 -6.16 -10.92
N PRO A 59 10.03 -5.56 -11.77
CA PRO A 59 9.65 -4.42 -12.58
C PRO A 59 8.48 -4.74 -13.52
N ASP A 60 7.69 -3.73 -13.90
CA ASP A 60 6.43 -3.88 -14.63
C ASP A 60 6.51 -4.79 -15.87
N VAL A 61 7.56 -4.63 -16.68
CA VAL A 61 7.76 -5.45 -17.91
C VAL A 61 7.94 -6.92 -17.55
N ALA A 62 8.82 -7.21 -16.58
CA ALA A 62 9.09 -8.58 -16.13
C ALA A 62 7.89 -9.18 -15.38
N SER A 63 7.10 -8.35 -14.69
CA SER A 63 5.87 -8.80 -14.03
C SER A 63 4.80 -9.23 -15.05
N ARG A 64 4.65 -8.49 -16.14
CA ARG A 64 3.76 -8.87 -17.24
C ARG A 64 4.22 -10.17 -17.92
N GLU A 65 5.51 -10.34 -18.14
CA GLU A 65 6.08 -11.58 -18.66
C GLU A 65 5.77 -12.75 -17.73
N SER A 66 6.08 -12.63 -16.43
CA SER A 66 5.77 -13.70 -15.45
C SER A 66 4.29 -14.04 -15.38
N ALA A 67 3.42 -13.04 -15.41
CA ALA A 67 1.97 -13.28 -15.38
C ALA A 67 1.50 -14.10 -16.59
N SER A 68 2.18 -13.99 -17.75
CA SER A 68 1.86 -14.77 -18.95
C SER A 68 2.33 -16.23 -18.90
N LEU A 69 3.19 -16.60 -17.92
CA LEU A 69 3.71 -17.95 -17.77
C LEU A 69 2.73 -18.90 -17.04
N VAL A 70 1.61 -18.39 -16.52
CA VAL A 70 0.61 -19.22 -15.85
C VAL A 70 -0.20 -20.00 -16.89
N GLU A 71 -0.21 -21.33 -16.74
CA GLU A 71 -0.86 -22.28 -17.64
C GLU A 71 -2.02 -23.04 -16.99
N ASN A 72 -2.36 -22.70 -15.73
CA ASN A 72 -3.43 -23.33 -14.97
C ASN A 72 -4.38 -22.29 -14.35
N ASP A 73 -5.54 -22.73 -13.87
CA ASP A 73 -6.59 -21.89 -13.26
C ASP A 73 -6.52 -21.84 -11.72
N ARG A 74 -5.63 -22.63 -11.09
CA ARG A 74 -5.53 -22.72 -9.63
C ARG A 74 -4.58 -21.69 -9.02
N THR A 75 -3.45 -21.38 -9.67
CA THR A 75 -2.43 -20.49 -9.16
C THR A 75 -2.93 -19.05 -9.00
N VAL A 76 -2.86 -18.54 -7.79
CA VAL A 76 -3.14 -17.13 -7.50
C VAL A 76 -1.87 -16.30 -7.74
N LEU A 77 -1.95 -15.28 -8.58
CA LEU A 77 -0.87 -14.28 -8.74
C LEU A 77 -1.14 -13.05 -7.87
N ILE A 78 -0.13 -12.64 -7.10
CA ILE A 78 -0.15 -11.43 -6.29
C ILE A 78 1.00 -10.53 -6.77
N ASP A 79 0.67 -9.50 -7.52
CA ASP A 79 1.63 -8.60 -8.14
C ASP A 79 1.91 -7.36 -7.29
N ALA A 80 3.18 -7.10 -7.00
CA ALA A 80 3.62 -5.92 -6.25
C ALA A 80 4.15 -4.77 -7.13
N SER A 81 4.13 -4.95 -8.46
CA SER A 81 4.53 -3.91 -9.42
C SER A 81 3.41 -2.86 -9.62
N THR A 82 3.63 -1.90 -10.52
CA THR A 82 2.56 -0.97 -10.94
C THR A 82 1.78 -1.46 -12.17
N ALA A 83 2.18 -2.61 -12.74
CA ALA A 83 1.70 -3.09 -14.03
C ALA A 83 0.19 -3.31 -14.11
N PHE A 84 -0.44 -3.72 -13.00
CA PHE A 84 -1.81 -4.23 -13.01
C PHE A 84 -2.77 -3.50 -12.06
N ARG A 85 -2.33 -2.48 -11.34
CA ARG A 85 -3.10 -1.81 -10.28
C ARG A 85 -4.40 -1.14 -10.77
N THR A 86 -4.48 -0.82 -12.05
CA THR A 86 -5.67 -0.23 -12.69
C THR A 86 -6.30 -1.14 -13.74
N SER A 87 -5.85 -2.39 -13.85
CA SER A 87 -6.38 -3.36 -14.79
C SER A 87 -7.70 -3.94 -14.28
N ALA A 88 -8.72 -3.99 -15.13
CA ALA A 88 -10.05 -4.51 -14.75
C ALA A 88 -10.02 -6.00 -14.35
N ASP A 89 -9.12 -6.79 -14.97
CA ASP A 89 -8.99 -8.23 -14.74
C ASP A 89 -8.21 -8.57 -13.45
N TRP A 90 -7.70 -7.54 -12.75
CA TRP A 90 -6.98 -7.71 -11.50
C TRP A 90 -7.78 -7.12 -10.33
N ALA A 91 -7.89 -7.86 -9.24
CA ALA A 91 -8.46 -7.34 -8.01
C ALA A 91 -7.44 -6.41 -7.35
N TYR A 92 -7.85 -5.19 -6.99
CA TYR A 92 -6.99 -4.28 -6.25
C TYR A 92 -6.80 -4.79 -4.82
N GLY A 93 -5.57 -5.01 -4.40
CA GLY A 93 -5.17 -5.71 -3.19
C GLY A 93 -5.28 -4.86 -1.90
N LEU A 94 -6.39 -4.19 -1.70
CA LEU A 94 -6.71 -3.38 -0.51
C LEU A 94 -8.04 -3.87 0.06
N PRO A 95 -8.02 -4.81 1.04
CA PRO A 95 -9.24 -5.41 1.60
C PRO A 95 -10.22 -4.39 2.17
N GLU A 96 -9.73 -3.28 2.71
CA GLU A 96 -10.49 -2.20 3.34
C GLU A 96 -11.05 -1.18 2.33
N LEU A 97 -10.83 -1.39 1.02
CA LEU A 97 -11.28 -0.50 -0.04
C LEU A 97 -12.81 -0.32 -0.05
N ALA A 98 -13.54 -1.41 0.15
CA ALA A 98 -15.00 -1.44 0.20
C ALA A 98 -15.47 -2.73 0.90
N ARG A 99 -16.69 -2.76 1.40
CA ARG A 99 -17.27 -3.94 2.09
C ARG A 99 -17.22 -5.24 1.27
N SER A 100 -17.38 -5.16 -0.05
CA SER A 100 -17.32 -6.31 -0.98
C SER A 100 -15.89 -6.72 -1.37
N GLN A 101 -14.88 -5.93 -1.03
CA GLN A 101 -13.52 -6.14 -1.54
C GLN A 101 -12.88 -7.43 -1.01
N ARG A 102 -13.15 -7.80 0.23
CA ARG A 102 -12.64 -9.06 0.80
C ARG A 102 -13.13 -10.29 0.04
N GLU A 103 -14.42 -10.33 -0.31
CA GLU A 103 -14.98 -11.44 -1.08
C GLU A 103 -14.37 -11.51 -2.49
N ARG A 104 -14.18 -10.34 -3.12
CA ARG A 104 -13.48 -10.26 -4.39
C ARG A 104 -12.05 -10.81 -4.29
N LEU A 105 -11.30 -10.49 -3.21
CA LEU A 105 -9.94 -10.98 -3.01
C LEU A 105 -9.87 -12.48 -2.70
N ARG A 106 -10.86 -13.03 -1.99
CA ARG A 106 -10.94 -14.48 -1.70
C ARG A 106 -11.09 -15.33 -2.96
N THR A 107 -11.77 -14.79 -3.96
CA THR A 107 -12.08 -15.53 -5.20
C THR A 107 -11.16 -15.16 -6.37
N ALA A 108 -10.40 -14.08 -6.24
CA ALA A 108 -9.54 -13.58 -7.31
C ALA A 108 -8.32 -14.47 -7.56
N LYS A 109 -8.02 -14.73 -8.84
CA LYS A 109 -6.78 -15.38 -9.29
C LYS A 109 -5.68 -14.37 -9.65
N ARG A 110 -6.00 -13.10 -9.71
CA ARG A 110 -5.10 -12.00 -10.07
C ARG A 110 -5.33 -10.85 -9.10
N ILE A 111 -4.32 -10.53 -8.30
CA ILE A 111 -4.38 -9.49 -7.26
C ILE A 111 -3.23 -8.53 -7.46
N ALA A 112 -3.52 -7.24 -7.57
CA ALA A 112 -2.52 -6.18 -7.70
C ALA A 112 -2.38 -5.43 -6.37
N VAL A 113 -1.22 -5.56 -5.71
CA VAL A 113 -0.92 -4.91 -4.43
C VAL A 113 -0.75 -3.39 -4.64
N PRO A 114 -1.40 -2.54 -3.84
CA PRO A 114 -1.28 -1.10 -3.91
C PRO A 114 0.15 -0.59 -3.71
N GLY A 115 0.44 0.61 -4.21
CA GLY A 115 1.60 1.37 -3.79
C GLY A 115 1.37 2.03 -2.43
N CYS A 116 2.45 2.23 -1.66
CA CYS A 116 2.37 2.74 -0.29
C CYS A 116 1.65 4.09 -0.16
N HIS A 117 1.99 5.05 -1.02
CA HIS A 117 1.30 6.37 -1.02
C HIS A 117 -0.17 6.24 -1.46
N ALA A 118 -0.45 5.34 -2.40
CA ALA A 118 -1.81 5.13 -2.86
C ALA A 118 -2.67 4.45 -1.79
N SER A 119 -2.14 3.45 -1.07
CA SER A 119 -2.86 2.85 0.07
C SER A 119 -3.31 3.90 1.08
N ALA A 120 -2.38 4.78 1.50
CA ALA A 120 -2.67 5.84 2.44
C ALA A 120 -3.69 6.86 1.89
N PHE A 121 -3.49 7.33 0.65
CA PHE A 121 -4.38 8.31 0.02
C PHE A 121 -5.79 7.75 -0.22
N VAL A 122 -5.88 6.53 -0.74
CA VAL A 122 -7.16 5.88 -1.06
C VAL A 122 -7.98 5.67 0.21
N LEU A 123 -7.37 5.18 1.28
CA LEU A 123 -8.07 4.97 2.56
C LEU A 123 -8.54 6.28 3.20
N ALA A 124 -7.86 7.40 3.00
CA ALA A 124 -8.29 8.70 3.50
C ALA A 124 -9.29 9.43 2.59
N MET A 125 -9.31 9.13 1.27
CA MET A 125 -10.13 9.88 0.31
C MET A 125 -11.42 9.16 -0.08
N ARG A 126 -11.35 7.85 -0.31
CA ARG A 126 -12.49 7.08 -0.81
C ARG A 126 -13.76 7.19 0.06
N PRO A 127 -13.71 7.09 1.40
CA PRO A 127 -14.89 7.25 2.23
C PRO A 127 -15.58 8.60 2.04
N LEU A 128 -14.80 9.67 1.85
CA LEU A 128 -15.32 11.02 1.64
C LEU A 128 -16.04 11.16 0.30
N VAL A 129 -15.53 10.51 -0.74
CA VAL A 129 -16.18 10.50 -2.07
C VAL A 129 -17.44 9.65 -2.04
N GLU A 130 -17.39 8.45 -1.45
CA GLU A 130 -18.58 7.57 -1.35
C GLU A 130 -19.70 8.18 -0.51
N ALA A 131 -19.37 8.93 0.54
CA ALA A 131 -20.36 9.65 1.36
C ALA A 131 -20.87 10.95 0.72
N GLY A 132 -20.31 11.33 -0.45
CA GLY A 132 -20.66 12.58 -1.14
C GLY A 132 -20.20 13.84 -0.41
N VAL A 133 -19.27 13.72 0.55
CA VAL A 133 -18.62 14.87 1.20
C VAL A 133 -17.69 15.56 0.22
N VAL A 134 -16.95 14.76 -0.55
CA VAL A 134 -16.07 15.21 -1.63
C VAL A 134 -16.70 14.83 -2.97
N ALA A 135 -16.84 15.80 -3.88
CA ALA A 135 -17.33 15.52 -5.24
C ALA A 135 -16.26 14.75 -6.05
N PRO A 136 -16.66 13.91 -7.02
CA PRO A 136 -15.70 13.26 -7.92
C PRO A 136 -14.79 14.24 -8.68
N GLU A 137 -15.22 15.46 -8.90
CA GLU A 137 -14.49 16.55 -9.56
C GLU A 137 -13.52 17.31 -8.65
N PHE A 138 -13.46 16.96 -7.37
CA PHE A 138 -12.61 17.65 -6.39
C PHE A 138 -11.15 17.60 -6.80
N ALA A 139 -10.52 18.78 -6.85
CA ALA A 139 -9.09 18.93 -7.13
C ALA A 139 -8.28 18.64 -5.85
N ALA A 140 -8.01 17.38 -5.58
CA ALA A 140 -7.29 16.97 -4.39
C ALA A 140 -5.82 17.40 -4.43
N HIS A 141 -5.31 17.92 -3.32
CA HIS A 141 -3.91 18.26 -3.10
C HIS A 141 -3.38 17.45 -1.94
N ALA A 142 -2.25 16.78 -2.13
CA ALA A 142 -1.64 15.97 -1.09
C ALA A 142 -0.11 16.02 -1.16
N TYR A 143 0.52 15.89 0.01
CA TYR A 143 1.93 15.56 0.09
C TYR A 143 2.13 14.30 0.92
N SER A 144 3.30 13.69 0.82
CA SER A 144 3.69 12.65 1.75
C SER A 144 5.12 12.84 2.24
N ILE A 145 5.38 12.36 3.46
CA ILE A 145 6.72 12.16 3.97
C ILE A 145 6.93 10.65 4.07
N THR A 146 8.05 10.14 3.54
CA THR A 146 8.36 8.71 3.54
C THR A 146 9.82 8.44 3.78
N GLY A 147 10.12 7.28 4.39
CA GLY A 147 11.47 6.79 4.52
C GLY A 147 12.08 6.35 3.17
N TYR A 148 13.41 6.31 3.12
CA TYR A 148 14.17 6.02 1.90
C TYR A 148 14.05 4.56 1.41
N SER A 149 13.59 3.63 2.23
CA SER A 149 13.40 2.23 1.82
C SER A 149 12.41 2.05 0.66
N GLY A 150 11.47 3.01 0.49
CA GLY A 150 10.51 3.02 -0.61
C GLY A 150 11.14 3.19 -2.00
N GLY A 151 12.36 3.70 -2.07
CA GLY A 151 13.13 3.83 -3.31
C GLY A 151 13.88 2.56 -3.75
N GLY A 152 13.77 1.47 -2.97
CA GLY A 152 14.40 0.20 -3.26
C GLY A 152 15.90 0.14 -2.97
N LYS A 153 16.54 -0.97 -3.32
CA LYS A 153 17.93 -1.30 -2.95
C LYS A 153 18.95 -0.18 -3.26
N LYS A 154 18.82 0.48 -4.39
CA LYS A 154 19.76 1.55 -4.78
C LYS A 154 19.68 2.73 -3.83
N MET A 155 18.47 3.22 -3.56
CA MET A 155 18.28 4.35 -2.64
C MET A 155 18.70 3.98 -1.21
N ILE A 156 18.39 2.76 -0.76
CA ILE A 156 18.84 2.26 0.54
C ILE A 156 20.38 2.31 0.61
N ALA A 157 21.06 1.76 -0.38
CA ALA A 157 22.53 1.76 -0.42
C ALA A 157 23.12 3.19 -0.45
N ASP A 158 22.48 4.13 -1.20
CA ASP A 158 22.93 5.51 -1.28
C ASP A 158 22.85 6.22 0.10
N TYR A 159 21.79 5.96 0.89
CA TYR A 159 21.63 6.52 2.24
C TYR A 159 22.55 5.85 3.26
N GLU A 160 22.68 4.51 3.22
CA GLU A 160 23.49 3.75 4.17
C GLU A 160 24.99 3.92 3.94
N ALA A 161 25.44 4.22 2.72
CA ALA A 161 26.84 4.50 2.43
C ALA A 161 27.35 5.76 3.14
N GLY A 162 26.48 6.69 3.50
CA GLY A 162 26.84 7.96 4.13
C GLY A 162 27.65 8.87 3.21
N GLY A 163 28.24 9.94 3.78
CA GLY A 163 29.15 10.85 3.06
C GLY A 163 28.47 11.83 2.10
N ASN A 164 27.16 11.77 1.90
CA ASN A 164 26.43 12.74 1.08
C ASN A 164 25.45 13.55 1.95
N ASP A 165 25.89 14.72 2.40
CA ASP A 165 25.11 15.60 3.27
C ASP A 165 23.76 16.05 2.68
N LYS A 166 23.60 16.00 1.36
CA LYS A 166 22.33 16.33 0.71
C LYS A 166 21.23 15.32 1.06
N LEU A 167 21.57 14.10 1.47
CA LEU A 167 20.62 13.08 1.86
C LEU A 167 20.02 13.31 3.25
N LYS A 168 20.69 14.09 4.11
CA LYS A 168 20.21 14.46 5.46
C LYS A 168 19.02 15.44 5.42
N SER A 169 18.83 16.14 4.30
CA SER A 169 17.72 17.06 4.11
C SER A 169 16.49 16.34 3.55
N PRO A 170 15.26 16.69 3.97
CA PRO A 170 14.04 16.23 3.29
C PRO A 170 14.06 16.59 1.80
N ARG A 171 13.76 15.63 0.95
CA ARG A 171 13.90 15.76 -0.51
C ARG A 171 12.59 15.53 -1.24
N PRO A 172 11.87 16.60 -1.65
CA PRO A 172 10.73 16.46 -2.57
C PRO A 172 11.18 15.85 -3.89
N TYR A 173 10.38 14.93 -4.43
CA TYR A 173 10.67 14.29 -5.71
C TYR A 173 9.40 14.16 -6.57
N ALA A 174 9.54 13.62 -7.78
CA ALA A 174 8.45 13.55 -8.76
C ALA A 174 7.76 14.91 -9.02
N LEU A 175 8.53 15.99 -9.00
CA LEU A 175 8.05 17.37 -9.16
C LEU A 175 7.52 17.68 -10.57
N GLY A 176 7.68 16.75 -11.52
CA GLY A 176 6.94 16.77 -12.79
C GLY A 176 5.47 16.35 -12.66
N LEU A 177 5.01 16.05 -11.43
CA LEU A 177 3.64 15.62 -11.09
C LEU A 177 3.18 14.39 -11.89
N THR A 178 4.11 13.46 -12.13
CA THR A 178 3.89 12.21 -12.89
C THR A 178 4.24 10.97 -12.06
N HIS A 179 4.01 11.02 -10.75
CA HIS A 179 4.31 9.89 -9.87
C HIS A 179 3.51 8.64 -10.29
N LYS A 180 4.19 7.47 -10.29
CA LYS A 180 3.63 6.19 -10.74
C LYS A 180 2.39 5.70 -9.97
N HIS A 181 2.09 6.26 -8.78
CA HIS A 181 0.89 5.94 -8.02
C HIS A 181 -0.34 6.80 -8.38
N LEU A 182 -0.20 7.84 -9.19
CA LEU A 182 -1.31 8.73 -9.54
C LEU A 182 -2.48 8.01 -10.24
N PRO A 183 -2.23 7.07 -11.19
CA PRO A 183 -3.33 6.35 -11.83
C PRO A 183 -4.18 5.54 -10.87
N GLU A 184 -3.55 4.82 -9.91
CA GLU A 184 -4.28 4.03 -8.92
C GLU A 184 -5.00 4.91 -7.88
N MET A 185 -4.42 6.07 -7.50
CA MET A 185 -5.08 7.05 -6.63
C MET A 185 -6.39 7.56 -7.23
N ALA A 186 -6.41 7.89 -8.54
CA ALA A 186 -7.64 8.27 -9.22
C ALA A 186 -8.62 7.11 -9.33
N ALA A 187 -8.17 5.95 -9.83
CA ALA A 187 -9.03 4.82 -10.14
C ALA A 187 -9.79 4.25 -8.91
N HIS A 188 -9.16 4.29 -7.72
CA HIS A 188 -9.70 3.63 -6.54
C HIS A 188 -10.30 4.56 -5.49
N THR A 189 -10.25 5.88 -5.67
CA THR A 189 -10.94 6.84 -4.79
C THR A 189 -12.32 7.24 -5.28
N GLY A 190 -12.60 7.09 -6.56
CA GLY A 190 -13.79 7.64 -7.21
C GLY A 190 -13.62 9.08 -7.71
N LEU A 191 -12.43 9.67 -7.57
CA LEU A 191 -12.10 10.97 -8.16
C LEU A 191 -11.94 10.85 -9.68
N LYS A 192 -12.40 11.87 -10.43
CA LYS A 192 -12.23 11.94 -11.88
C LYS A 192 -10.80 12.26 -12.31
N SER A 193 -10.01 12.87 -11.43
CA SER A 193 -8.62 13.26 -11.68
C SER A 193 -7.70 12.81 -10.56
N ALA A 194 -6.46 12.50 -10.91
CA ALA A 194 -5.43 12.23 -9.93
C ALA A 194 -5.12 13.49 -9.10
N PRO A 195 -4.71 13.33 -7.83
CA PRO A 195 -4.35 14.48 -7.00
C PRO A 195 -3.09 15.19 -7.51
N VAL A 196 -2.97 16.49 -7.22
CA VAL A 196 -1.67 17.16 -7.21
C VAL A 196 -0.90 16.60 -6.02
N PHE A 197 0.13 15.81 -6.30
CA PHE A 197 0.81 15.01 -5.29
C PHE A 197 2.32 15.26 -5.28
N THR A 198 2.85 15.60 -4.10
CA THR A 198 4.28 15.88 -3.90
C THR A 198 4.84 15.01 -2.79
N PRO A 199 5.49 13.88 -3.09
CA PRO A 199 6.14 13.06 -2.09
C PRO A 199 7.51 13.62 -1.69
N ILE A 200 7.89 13.38 -0.42
CA ILE A 200 9.13 13.85 0.20
C ILE A 200 9.82 12.66 0.87
N VAL A 201 11.06 12.37 0.48
CA VAL A 201 11.90 11.38 1.16
C VAL A 201 12.62 12.07 2.32
N GLY A 202 12.50 11.47 3.50
CA GLY A 202 13.26 11.85 4.70
C GLY A 202 14.42 10.90 4.97
N ASP A 203 15.38 11.36 5.80
CA ASP A 203 16.53 10.56 6.23
C ASP A 203 16.16 9.64 7.39
N PHE A 204 15.28 8.67 7.09
CA PHE A 204 14.92 7.56 7.95
C PHE A 204 14.53 6.35 7.08
N TYR A 205 14.71 5.15 7.60
CA TYR A 205 14.59 3.93 6.80
C TYR A 205 13.17 3.68 6.30
N LYS A 206 12.16 3.65 7.18
CA LYS A 206 10.76 3.35 6.85
C LYS A 206 9.79 4.15 7.69
N GLY A 207 8.55 4.18 7.26
CA GLY A 207 7.46 5.01 7.76
C GLY A 207 6.94 5.90 6.64
N LEU A 208 5.65 6.17 6.64
CA LEU A 208 4.99 6.98 5.64
C LEU A 208 3.76 7.66 6.22
N ALA A 209 3.59 8.94 5.91
CA ALA A 209 2.36 9.67 6.13
C ALA A 209 1.96 10.44 4.87
N VAL A 210 0.70 10.30 4.45
CA VAL A 210 0.08 11.11 3.38
C VAL A 210 -0.88 12.09 4.01
N THR A 211 -0.68 13.37 3.74
CA THR A 211 -1.55 14.46 4.18
C THR A 211 -2.33 15.02 3.01
N THR A 212 -3.66 15.11 3.15
CA THR A 212 -4.56 15.72 2.16
C THR A 212 -5.24 16.94 2.77
N PHE A 213 -5.37 18.01 1.99
CA PHE A 213 -5.85 19.31 2.43
C PHE A 213 -7.31 19.54 2.03
N PHE A 214 -8.07 20.16 2.92
CA PHE A 214 -9.47 20.48 2.69
C PHE A 214 -9.81 21.91 3.17
N SER A 215 -10.57 22.61 2.33
CA SER A 215 -11.28 23.84 2.67
C SER A 215 -12.77 23.52 2.64
N PRO A 216 -13.52 23.72 3.73
CA PRO A 216 -14.94 23.32 3.81
C PRO A 216 -15.85 23.92 2.73
N ASN A 217 -15.49 25.08 2.20
CA ASN A 217 -16.22 25.72 1.08
C ASN A 217 -16.05 25.02 -0.28
N GLN A 218 -15.11 24.08 -0.37
CA GLN A 218 -14.86 23.25 -1.57
C GLN A 218 -15.51 21.87 -1.47
N LEU A 219 -16.12 21.55 -0.32
CA LEU A 219 -16.79 20.28 -0.13
C LEU A 219 -18.16 20.29 -0.82
N ALA A 220 -18.56 19.16 -1.40
CA ALA A 220 -19.86 19.00 -2.05
C ALA A 220 -21.01 18.95 -1.02
N LYS A 221 -20.71 18.44 0.19
CA LYS A 221 -21.61 18.40 1.33
C LYS A 221 -20.90 19.05 2.51
N LYS A 222 -21.59 19.96 3.19
CA LYS A 222 -21.05 20.61 4.40
C LYS A 222 -20.67 19.54 5.45
N ALA A 223 -19.44 19.58 5.89
CA ALA A 223 -18.90 18.70 6.93
C ALA A 223 -17.83 19.44 7.73
N THR A 224 -17.85 19.26 9.05
CA THR A 224 -16.80 19.70 9.97
C THR A 224 -15.66 18.66 10.02
N PRO A 225 -14.48 18.99 10.54
CA PRO A 225 -13.44 17.99 10.79
C PRO A 225 -13.91 16.82 11.67
N GLN A 226 -14.75 17.09 12.67
CA GLN A 226 -15.36 16.07 13.54
C GLN A 226 -16.29 15.15 12.77
N ASP A 227 -17.11 15.69 11.83
CA ASP A 227 -17.97 14.88 10.95
C ASP A 227 -17.12 13.95 10.07
N VAL A 228 -15.98 14.43 9.56
CA VAL A 228 -15.05 13.62 8.76
C VAL A 228 -14.41 12.51 9.61
N GLN A 229 -13.99 12.80 10.84
CA GLN A 229 -13.47 11.79 11.76
C GLN A 229 -14.53 10.74 12.09
N ALA A 230 -15.75 11.16 12.41
CA ALA A 230 -16.86 10.25 12.68
C ALA A 230 -17.21 9.37 11.48
N LEU A 231 -17.20 9.94 10.26
CA LEU A 231 -17.37 9.20 9.01
C LEU A 231 -16.31 8.10 8.85
N PHE A 232 -15.04 8.41 9.09
CA PHE A 232 -13.97 7.41 9.04
C PHE A 232 -14.17 6.32 10.08
N ALA A 233 -14.51 6.69 11.31
CA ALA A 233 -14.76 5.73 12.40
C ALA A 233 -15.90 4.76 12.08
N GLU A 234 -16.97 5.25 11.45
CA GLU A 234 -18.10 4.42 10.99
C GLU A 234 -17.70 3.55 9.78
N TYR A 235 -17.03 4.15 8.78
CA TYR A 235 -16.66 3.45 7.55
C TYR A 235 -15.70 2.27 7.82
N TYR A 236 -14.74 2.45 8.72
CA TYR A 236 -13.73 1.46 9.07
C TYR A 236 -14.03 0.69 10.37
N ALA A 237 -15.27 0.77 10.87
CA ALA A 237 -15.66 0.01 12.06
C ALA A 237 -15.46 -1.49 11.85
N GLY A 238 -14.69 -2.12 12.76
CA GLY A 238 -14.38 -3.56 12.71
C GLY A 238 -13.21 -3.94 11.79
N GLU A 239 -12.56 -2.98 11.12
CA GLU A 239 -11.37 -3.24 10.32
C GLU A 239 -10.16 -3.58 11.21
N ALA A 240 -9.52 -4.73 10.92
CA ALA A 240 -8.40 -5.22 11.73
C ALA A 240 -7.14 -4.34 11.61
N PHE A 241 -6.95 -3.70 10.45
CA PHE A 241 -5.73 -2.97 10.11
C PHE A 241 -5.93 -1.49 9.82
N VAL A 242 -7.13 -0.95 10.04
CA VAL A 242 -7.37 0.49 9.97
C VAL A 242 -7.82 0.98 11.33
N HIS A 243 -7.07 1.90 11.90
CA HIS A 243 -7.38 2.57 13.15
C HIS A 243 -7.70 4.04 12.86
N VAL A 244 -8.84 4.51 13.33
CA VAL A 244 -9.23 5.91 13.22
C VAL A 244 -8.99 6.57 14.57
N ALA A 245 -8.05 7.52 14.60
CA ALA A 245 -7.70 8.25 15.81
C ALA A 245 -8.84 9.20 16.24
N PRO A 246 -9.02 9.45 17.53
CA PRO A 246 -9.97 10.46 17.99
C PRO A 246 -9.60 11.85 17.46
N PHE A 247 -10.59 12.72 17.32
CA PHE A 247 -10.36 14.12 16.95
C PHE A 247 -9.79 14.89 18.17
N ASP A 248 -8.52 14.66 18.44
CA ASP A 248 -7.78 15.25 19.55
C ASP A 248 -6.32 15.44 19.13
N ALA A 249 -5.95 16.67 18.81
CA ALA A 249 -4.58 16.97 18.35
C ALA A 249 -3.56 16.76 19.47
N GLU A 250 -3.87 17.06 20.73
CA GLU A 250 -2.96 16.92 21.85
C GLU A 250 -2.62 15.46 22.12
N ALA A 251 -3.62 14.57 22.08
CA ALA A 251 -3.44 13.13 22.26
C ALA A 251 -2.71 12.46 21.09
N ASN A 252 -2.78 13.03 19.88
CA ASN A 252 -2.25 12.45 18.64
C ASN A 252 -0.87 12.99 18.22
N LEU A 253 -0.35 14.01 18.92
CA LEU A 253 0.91 14.66 18.59
C LEU A 253 1.87 14.62 19.80
N ASP A 254 3.16 14.44 19.54
CA ASP A 254 4.19 14.61 20.54
C ASP A 254 4.67 16.06 20.54
N SER A 255 4.30 16.82 21.59
CA SER A 255 4.67 18.23 21.72
C SER A 255 4.35 19.07 20.47
N GLY A 256 3.24 18.74 19.79
CA GLY A 256 2.81 19.36 18.54
C GLY A 256 3.41 18.77 17.27
N PHE A 257 4.25 17.75 17.37
CA PHE A 257 4.86 17.09 16.20
C PHE A 257 4.23 15.73 15.89
N PHE A 258 4.09 15.43 14.60
CA PHE A 258 3.53 14.16 14.13
C PHE A 258 4.63 13.12 13.88
N ASP A 259 4.57 11.99 14.57
CA ASP A 259 5.51 10.88 14.35
C ASP A 259 5.09 10.04 13.13
N VAL A 260 5.85 10.14 12.06
CA VAL A 260 5.66 9.41 10.80
C VAL A 260 5.99 7.92 10.94
N GLN A 261 6.79 7.54 11.92
CA GLN A 261 7.35 6.20 12.06
C GLN A 261 6.58 5.30 13.05
N ALA A 262 5.60 5.82 13.78
CA ALA A 262 4.92 5.08 14.85
C ALA A 262 4.21 3.78 14.42
N ASN A 263 3.93 3.61 13.13
CA ASN A 263 3.33 2.37 12.58
C ASN A 263 4.37 1.40 11.98
N ASN A 264 5.67 1.67 12.15
CA ASN A 264 6.71 0.79 11.63
C ASN A 264 6.59 -0.63 12.20
N ASP A 265 6.90 -1.62 11.35
CA ASP A 265 6.80 -3.06 11.65
C ASP A 265 5.37 -3.58 11.93
N THR A 266 4.35 -2.82 11.51
CA THR A 266 2.95 -3.27 11.56
C THR A 266 2.32 -3.31 10.16
N ASN A 267 1.17 -3.97 10.06
CA ASN A 267 0.31 -3.90 8.86
C ASN A 267 -0.84 -2.90 9.07
N ARG A 268 -0.68 -1.93 9.99
CA ARG A 268 -1.71 -0.97 10.40
C ARG A 268 -1.64 0.33 9.61
N VAL A 269 -2.80 0.90 9.35
CA VAL A 269 -2.97 2.29 8.93
C VAL A 269 -3.67 3.05 10.03
N ASP A 270 -3.13 4.18 10.44
CA ASP A 270 -3.82 5.12 11.31
C ASP A 270 -4.32 6.31 10.48
N LEU A 271 -5.59 6.65 10.66
CA LEU A 271 -6.23 7.80 10.03
C LEU A 271 -6.48 8.89 11.09
N PHE A 272 -6.07 10.09 10.77
CA PHE A 272 -6.21 11.28 11.62
C PHE A 272 -6.93 12.39 10.86
N VAL A 273 -7.64 13.22 11.61
CA VAL A 273 -8.18 14.49 11.13
C VAL A 273 -7.67 15.59 12.05
N PHE A 274 -7.04 16.63 11.49
CA PHE A 274 -6.55 17.78 12.23
C PHE A 274 -7.07 19.07 11.60
N GLY A 275 -7.27 20.11 12.39
CA GLY A 275 -7.66 21.42 11.90
C GLY A 275 -8.86 22.01 12.63
N ASN A 276 -9.58 22.87 11.94
CA ASN A 276 -10.71 23.63 12.48
C ASN A 276 -11.80 23.80 11.42
N GLU A 277 -12.87 24.53 11.75
CA GLU A 277 -14.01 24.73 10.84
C GLU A 277 -13.68 25.53 9.56
N GLU A 278 -12.53 26.23 9.51
CA GLU A 278 -12.12 27.00 8.33
C GLU A 278 -11.26 26.14 7.38
N ARG A 279 -10.48 25.23 7.91
CA ARG A 279 -9.56 24.37 7.15
C ARG A 279 -9.15 23.14 7.96
N PHE A 280 -9.01 22.01 7.31
CA PHE A 280 -8.56 20.79 7.95
C PHE A 280 -7.73 19.92 7.00
N VAL A 281 -7.04 18.95 7.58
CA VAL A 281 -6.29 17.93 6.84
C VAL A 281 -6.71 16.54 7.33
N THR A 282 -6.64 15.57 6.43
CA THR A 282 -6.59 14.16 6.80
C THR A 282 -5.15 13.67 6.68
N VAL A 283 -4.71 12.85 7.63
CA VAL A 283 -3.40 12.21 7.59
C VAL A 283 -3.58 10.70 7.69
N ALA A 284 -3.02 9.97 6.74
CA ALA A 284 -2.95 8.50 6.78
C ALA A 284 -1.51 8.07 6.99
N ARG A 285 -1.23 7.37 8.12
CA ARG A 285 0.10 6.90 8.49
C ARG A 285 0.19 5.38 8.38
N LEU A 286 1.27 4.87 7.80
CA LEU A 286 1.54 3.44 7.70
C LEU A 286 3.05 3.13 7.58
N ASP A 287 3.43 1.88 7.76
CA ASP A 287 4.75 1.39 7.32
C ASP A 287 4.75 1.17 5.80
N ASN A 288 5.61 1.87 5.08
CA ASN A 288 5.69 1.77 3.62
C ASN A 288 6.15 0.40 3.10
N LEU A 289 6.82 -0.42 3.93
CA LEU A 289 7.18 -1.81 3.64
C LEU A 289 6.18 -2.82 4.23
N GLY A 290 5.44 -2.45 5.28
CA GLY A 290 4.35 -3.22 5.88
C GLY A 290 3.08 -3.12 5.06
N LYS A 291 2.08 -2.38 5.57
CA LYS A 291 0.78 -2.14 4.88
C LYS A 291 0.95 -1.45 3.52
N GLY A 292 2.03 -0.70 3.34
CA GLY A 292 2.34 -0.05 2.06
C GLY A 292 2.85 -0.99 0.95
N ALA A 293 3.22 -2.24 1.26
CA ALA A 293 3.78 -3.17 0.28
C ALA A 293 3.62 -4.65 0.71
N SER A 294 4.65 -5.21 1.39
CA SER A 294 4.73 -6.65 1.65
C SER A 294 3.67 -7.15 2.61
N GLY A 295 3.31 -6.37 3.63
CA GLY A 295 2.24 -6.72 4.56
C GLY A 295 0.88 -6.79 3.88
N ALA A 296 0.57 -5.84 2.98
CA ALA A 296 -0.65 -5.89 2.16
C ALA A 296 -0.66 -7.12 1.22
N ALA A 297 0.50 -7.49 0.67
CA ALA A 297 0.63 -8.69 -0.17
C ALA A 297 0.33 -9.98 0.62
N ILE A 298 0.87 -10.11 1.85
CA ILE A 298 0.58 -11.23 2.75
C ILE A 298 -0.89 -11.24 3.19
N GLN A 299 -1.48 -10.08 3.49
CA GLN A 299 -2.91 -9.96 3.81
C GLN A 299 -3.78 -10.48 2.66
N CYS A 300 -3.44 -10.13 1.42
CA CYS A 300 -4.12 -10.65 0.22
C CYS A 300 -3.94 -12.17 0.06
N MET A 301 -2.74 -12.68 0.29
CA MET A 301 -2.49 -14.13 0.27
C MET A 301 -3.36 -14.84 1.30
N ASN A 302 -3.40 -14.35 2.53
CA ASN A 302 -4.20 -14.95 3.60
C ASN A 302 -5.68 -15.08 3.19
N LEU A 303 -6.26 -14.03 2.62
CA LEU A 303 -7.63 -14.06 2.09
C LEU A 303 -7.79 -15.08 0.96
N ALA A 304 -6.87 -15.10 0.00
CA ALA A 304 -6.94 -15.98 -1.17
C ALA A 304 -6.82 -17.46 -0.85
N ILE A 305 -6.07 -17.81 0.22
CA ILE A 305 -5.91 -19.21 0.67
C ILE A 305 -6.90 -19.59 1.79
N GLY A 306 -7.80 -18.68 2.20
CA GLY A 306 -8.78 -18.93 3.26
C GLY A 306 -8.20 -18.99 4.67
N ALA A 307 -6.99 -18.46 4.89
CA ALA A 307 -6.39 -18.30 6.21
C ALA A 307 -6.98 -17.09 6.96
N SER A 308 -6.71 -16.99 8.28
CA SER A 308 -7.03 -15.75 9.02
C SER A 308 -6.30 -14.56 8.38
N GLU A 309 -7.02 -13.47 8.13
CA GLU A 309 -6.51 -12.30 7.41
C GLU A 309 -5.22 -11.73 8.03
N ASP A 310 -5.07 -11.84 9.34
CA ASP A 310 -3.93 -11.36 10.10
C ASP A 310 -2.82 -12.40 10.33
N SER A 311 -2.91 -13.61 9.74
CA SER A 311 -1.88 -14.64 9.91
C SER A 311 -0.49 -14.14 9.52
N GLY A 312 0.43 -14.12 10.49
CA GLY A 312 1.80 -13.64 10.31
C GLY A 312 1.94 -12.11 10.17
N LEU A 313 0.88 -11.34 10.41
CA LEU A 313 0.87 -9.87 10.38
C LEU A 313 0.67 -9.29 11.78
N LYS A 314 1.38 -8.20 12.05
CA LYS A 314 1.25 -7.44 13.30
C LYS A 314 0.27 -6.27 13.11
N ARG A 315 -0.68 -6.14 14.04
CA ARG A 315 -1.62 -5.01 14.12
C ARG A 315 -1.00 -3.78 14.76
#